data_c7716f4d642aadd9291a8c9acfd0e53a
#
_entry.id   c7716f4d642aadd9291a8c9acfd0e53a
#
_cell.length_a   1.000
_cell.length_b   1.000
_cell.length_c   1.000
_cell.angle_alpha   90.00
_cell.angle_beta   90.00
_cell.angle_gamma   90.00
#
_symmetry.space_group_name_H-M   'P 1'
#
loop_
_entity.id
_entity.type
_entity.pdbx_description
1 polymer ?
#
loop_
_entity_poly.entity_id
_entity_poly.type
_entity_poly.pdbx_seq_one_letter_code
_entity_poly.pdbx_strand_id
1 'polypeptide(L)'
;MFIKVSFILLLFFIALFLNLNIGELGDIFSNFNEVFEYRLPRTLGIALIGAFLAVSGLIYQAIFRNPLVSPDLLGSSAGASLGVVLCIILGLGSYFIMIGAFIFALLTTILALFIAKVVGNLNNLVLILVGILLSTLLVAILNLVNYLIPDKSSMIGVYFFLMGSFNALDFDALMILTLGLIAIIPIFLISSRLDLLAAPKEVLITQGFKVNEFIALTLILGTILSSITVVVAGIIGWVSLVIPNIIRLLFKVKHKYLILLSGILGSSFLLLADTLSKNISYVELPIGVITGLIGSPVFIAIMYLFLHSRNK
;
A
#
# COMPACT_ATOMS: atom_id res chain seq x y z
N MET A 1 -27.39 -3.77 2.11
CA MET A 1 -26.21 -3.54 1.26
C MET A 1 -26.13 -2.07 0.85
N PHE A 2 -27.17 -1.51 0.25
CA PHE A 2 -27.18 -0.10 -0.22
C PHE A 2 -26.77 0.92 0.86
N ILE A 3 -27.34 0.88 2.06
CA ILE A 3 -27.04 1.83 3.16
C ILE A 3 -25.54 1.84 3.50
N LYS A 4 -24.92 0.65 3.59
CA LYS A 4 -23.48 0.56 3.91
C LYS A 4 -22.60 1.09 2.77
N VAL A 5 -22.97 0.87 1.51
CA VAL A 5 -22.26 1.41 0.35
C VAL A 5 -22.40 2.92 0.28
N SER A 6 -23.63 3.44 0.47
CA SER A 6 -23.89 4.88 0.52
C SER A 6 -23.11 5.56 1.65
N PHE A 7 -22.97 4.90 2.81
CA PHE A 7 -22.14 5.42 3.91
C PHE A 7 -20.66 5.55 3.53
N ILE A 8 -20.08 4.54 2.86
CA ILE A 8 -18.68 4.58 2.41
C ILE A 8 -18.48 5.68 1.36
N LEU A 9 -19.41 5.82 0.42
CA LEU A 9 -19.35 6.89 -0.59
C LEU A 9 -19.48 8.27 0.05
N LEU A 10 -20.40 8.43 0.99
CA LEU A 10 -20.55 9.67 1.75
C LEU A 10 -19.27 10.02 2.52
N LEU A 11 -18.68 9.02 3.21
CA LEU A 11 -17.41 9.19 3.92
C LEU A 11 -16.29 9.64 2.97
N PHE A 12 -16.23 9.08 1.76
CA PHE A 12 -15.23 9.46 0.75
C PHE A 12 -15.41 10.92 0.32
N PHE A 13 -16.62 11.35 0.02
CA PHE A 13 -16.86 12.73 -0.38
C PHE A 13 -16.63 13.72 0.75
N ILE A 14 -16.99 13.36 1.99
CA ILE A 14 -16.68 14.17 3.17
C ILE A 14 -15.16 14.27 3.37
N ALA A 15 -14.44 13.16 3.30
CA ALA A 15 -12.98 13.14 3.44
C ALA A 15 -12.29 13.98 2.36
N LEU A 16 -12.76 13.88 1.12
CA LEU A 16 -12.27 14.66 -0.01
C LEU A 16 -12.52 16.16 0.20
N PHE A 17 -13.75 16.52 0.59
CA PHE A 17 -14.12 17.90 0.87
C PHE A 17 -13.30 18.49 2.03
N LEU A 18 -13.14 17.76 3.13
CA LEU A 18 -12.35 18.20 4.28
C LEU A 18 -10.87 18.40 3.89
N ASN A 19 -10.29 17.45 3.16
CA ASN A 19 -8.88 17.52 2.76
C ASN A 19 -8.59 18.69 1.82
N LEU A 20 -9.53 19.02 0.93
CA LEU A 20 -9.42 20.19 0.05
C LEU A 20 -9.60 21.52 0.79
N ASN A 21 -10.46 21.58 1.81
CA ASN A 21 -10.78 22.83 2.49
C ASN A 21 -9.88 23.15 3.68
N ILE A 22 -9.34 22.13 4.36
CA ILE A 22 -8.58 22.31 5.59
C ILE A 22 -7.08 22.34 5.28
N GLY A 23 -6.38 23.41 5.71
CA GLY A 23 -4.93 23.59 5.57
C GLY A 23 -4.53 25.07 5.64
N GLU A 24 -3.22 25.35 5.67
CA GLU A 24 -2.64 26.67 5.91
C GLU A 24 -2.99 27.74 4.86
N LEU A 25 -3.36 27.36 3.63
CA LEU A 25 -3.62 28.29 2.51
C LEU A 25 -5.04 28.88 2.50
N GLY A 26 -5.83 28.73 3.58
CA GLY A 26 -7.22 29.22 3.62
C GLY A 26 -8.23 28.30 2.89
N ASP A 27 -9.46 28.76 2.72
CA ASP A 27 -10.56 28.01 2.12
C ASP A 27 -10.53 28.04 0.58
N ILE A 28 -11.13 27.03 -0.07
CA ILE A 28 -11.29 26.95 -1.55
C ILE A 28 -11.90 28.24 -2.13
N PHE A 29 -12.84 28.85 -1.39
CA PHE A 29 -13.57 30.03 -1.87
C PHE A 29 -12.74 31.31 -1.81
N SER A 30 -11.70 31.37 -0.98
CA SER A 30 -10.82 32.55 -0.85
C SER A 30 -9.60 32.51 -1.78
N ASN A 31 -9.04 31.33 -2.06
CA ASN A 31 -7.77 31.16 -2.79
C ASN A 31 -7.84 30.01 -3.81
N PHE A 32 -8.79 30.09 -4.76
CA PHE A 32 -9.07 29.03 -5.74
C PHE A 32 -7.82 28.60 -6.54
N ASN A 33 -7.00 29.54 -7.01
CA ASN A 33 -5.81 29.22 -7.82
C ASN A 33 -4.76 28.41 -7.03
N GLU A 34 -4.50 28.78 -5.78
CA GLU A 34 -3.54 28.07 -4.92
C GLU A 34 -4.07 26.68 -4.53
N VAL A 35 -5.35 26.56 -4.26
CA VAL A 35 -5.98 25.28 -3.99
C VAL A 35 -5.89 24.35 -5.19
N PHE A 36 -6.12 24.88 -6.40
CA PHE A 36 -6.04 24.09 -7.62
C PHE A 36 -4.59 23.64 -7.92
N GLU A 37 -3.62 24.51 -7.72
CA GLU A 37 -2.23 24.22 -8.05
C GLU A 37 -1.55 23.27 -7.03
N TYR A 38 -1.80 23.45 -5.75
CA TYR A 38 -1.10 22.70 -4.69
C TYR A 38 -1.94 21.62 -4.01
N ARG A 39 -3.21 21.91 -3.70
CA ARG A 39 -4.03 20.97 -2.92
C ARG A 39 -4.70 19.91 -3.77
N LEU A 40 -5.12 20.24 -4.99
CA LEU A 40 -5.80 19.28 -5.84
C LEU A 40 -4.92 18.08 -6.20
N PRO A 41 -3.66 18.25 -6.71
CA PRO A 41 -2.80 17.12 -7.01
C PRO A 41 -2.49 16.30 -5.75
N ARG A 42 -2.24 16.96 -4.61
CA ARG A 42 -2.03 16.28 -3.32
C ARG A 42 -3.23 15.44 -2.92
N THR A 43 -4.43 15.99 -2.92
CA THR A 43 -5.67 15.28 -2.52
C THR A 43 -5.97 14.10 -3.45
N LEU A 44 -5.84 14.28 -4.77
CA LEU A 44 -6.03 13.20 -5.74
C LEU A 44 -4.95 12.13 -5.60
N GLY A 45 -3.70 12.53 -5.39
CA GLY A 45 -2.57 11.62 -5.13
C GLY A 45 -2.80 10.77 -3.89
N ILE A 46 -3.21 11.37 -2.78
CA ILE A 46 -3.54 10.66 -1.53
C ILE A 46 -4.68 9.67 -1.74
N ALA A 47 -5.72 10.06 -2.48
CA ALA A 47 -6.84 9.16 -2.79
C ALA A 47 -6.37 7.94 -3.60
N LEU A 48 -5.52 8.12 -4.61
CA LEU A 48 -4.93 7.03 -5.39
C LEU A 48 -4.03 6.14 -4.53
N ILE A 49 -3.16 6.71 -3.70
CA ILE A 49 -2.29 5.96 -2.79
C ILE A 49 -3.13 5.08 -1.85
N GLY A 50 -4.18 5.64 -1.23
CA GLY A 50 -5.07 4.90 -0.36
C GLY A 50 -5.78 3.74 -1.06
N ALA A 51 -6.26 3.98 -2.28
CA ALA A 51 -6.86 2.95 -3.11
C ALA A 51 -5.87 1.84 -3.45
N PHE A 52 -4.66 2.18 -3.90
CA PHE A 52 -3.65 1.22 -4.32
C PHE A 52 -3.16 0.35 -3.16
N LEU A 53 -2.88 0.94 -2.00
CA LEU A 53 -2.49 0.19 -0.81
C LEU A 53 -3.59 -0.76 -0.34
N ALA A 54 -4.85 -0.30 -0.30
CA ALA A 54 -5.96 -1.14 0.12
C ALA A 54 -6.22 -2.29 -0.86
N VAL A 55 -6.17 -2.04 -2.17
CA VAL A 55 -6.34 -3.07 -3.20
C VAL A 55 -5.17 -4.06 -3.19
N SER A 56 -3.93 -3.58 -3.08
CA SER A 56 -2.75 -4.43 -2.95
C SER A 56 -2.87 -5.35 -1.73
N GLY A 57 -3.22 -4.80 -0.56
CA GLY A 57 -3.44 -5.59 0.66
C GLY A 57 -4.53 -6.66 0.48
N LEU A 58 -5.66 -6.30 -0.14
CA LEU A 58 -6.75 -7.25 -0.42
C LEU A 58 -6.27 -8.45 -1.24
N ILE A 59 -5.46 -8.22 -2.27
CA ILE A 59 -4.91 -9.24 -3.15
C ILE A 59 -3.98 -10.17 -2.38
N TYR A 60 -3.05 -9.62 -1.62
CA TYR A 60 -2.14 -10.39 -0.79
C TYR A 60 -2.89 -11.26 0.21
N GLN A 61 -3.86 -10.69 0.92
CA GLN A 61 -4.69 -11.44 1.87
C GLN A 61 -5.51 -12.55 1.20
N ALA A 62 -5.99 -12.34 -0.03
CA ALA A 62 -6.74 -13.35 -0.78
C ALA A 62 -5.84 -14.53 -1.18
N ILE A 63 -4.63 -14.26 -1.71
CA ILE A 63 -3.67 -15.28 -2.14
C ILE A 63 -3.17 -16.10 -0.95
N PHE A 64 -2.77 -15.43 0.12
CA PHE A 64 -2.26 -16.10 1.32
C PHE A 64 -3.37 -16.71 2.19
N ARG A 65 -4.64 -16.41 1.89
CA ARG A 65 -5.81 -16.78 2.72
C ARG A 65 -5.62 -16.42 4.18
N ASN A 66 -4.95 -15.30 4.41
CA ASN A 66 -4.60 -14.82 5.73
C ASN A 66 -4.85 -13.30 5.81
N PRO A 67 -5.73 -12.83 6.71
CA PRO A 67 -6.06 -11.42 6.86
C PRO A 67 -4.92 -10.58 7.43
N LEU A 68 -3.84 -11.20 7.92
CA LEU A 68 -2.69 -10.53 8.53
C LEU A 68 -1.59 -10.18 7.53
N VAL A 69 -1.76 -10.52 6.26
CA VAL A 69 -0.74 -10.33 5.23
C VAL A 69 -0.88 -8.97 4.57
N SER A 70 0.26 -8.33 4.36
CA SER A 70 0.43 -7.08 3.59
C SER A 70 1.48 -7.28 2.49
N PRO A 71 1.58 -6.37 1.50
CA PRO A 71 2.61 -6.43 0.47
C PRO A 71 4.05 -6.47 1.02
N ASP A 72 4.27 -5.85 2.17
CA ASP A 72 5.57 -5.81 2.86
C ASP A 72 6.09 -7.18 3.26
N LEU A 73 5.19 -8.16 3.38
CA LEU A 73 5.56 -9.53 3.73
C LEU A 73 6.57 -10.15 2.76
N LEU A 74 6.52 -9.80 1.47
CA LEU A 74 7.51 -10.26 0.48
C LEU A 74 8.75 -9.37 0.38
N GLY A 75 8.93 -8.42 1.30
CA GLY A 75 10.09 -7.56 1.38
C GLY A 75 10.09 -6.38 0.41
N SER A 76 8.96 -6.07 -0.22
CA SER A 76 8.87 -4.99 -1.20
C SER A 76 9.30 -3.62 -0.64
N SER A 77 8.85 -3.27 0.57
CA SER A 77 9.23 -2.02 1.24
C SER A 77 10.71 -1.98 1.65
N ALA A 78 11.27 -3.11 2.13
CA ALA A 78 12.69 -3.21 2.44
C ALA A 78 13.55 -3.06 1.16
N GLY A 79 13.12 -3.69 0.07
CA GLY A 79 13.75 -3.53 -1.23
C GLY A 79 13.70 -2.08 -1.72
N ALA A 80 12.53 -1.44 -1.68
CA ALA A 80 12.38 -0.04 -2.05
C ALA A 80 13.33 0.86 -1.24
N SER A 81 13.38 0.68 0.08
CA SER A 81 14.27 1.45 0.96
C SER A 81 15.75 1.29 0.59
N LEU A 82 16.17 0.06 0.30
CA LEU A 82 17.53 -0.18 -0.16
C LEU A 82 17.82 0.52 -1.49
N GLY A 83 16.88 0.46 -2.44
CA GLY A 83 16.99 1.17 -3.71
C GLY A 83 17.14 2.68 -3.55
N VAL A 84 16.35 3.30 -2.64
CA VAL A 84 16.46 4.72 -2.31
C VAL A 84 17.83 5.06 -1.75
N VAL A 85 18.28 4.31 -0.74
CA VAL A 85 19.56 4.57 -0.07
C VAL A 85 20.73 4.43 -1.05
N LEU A 86 20.72 3.41 -1.89
CA LEU A 86 21.77 3.23 -2.90
C LEU A 86 21.82 4.40 -3.90
N CYS A 87 20.67 4.89 -4.37
CA CYS A 87 20.60 6.04 -5.27
C CYS A 87 21.10 7.33 -4.60
N ILE A 88 20.76 7.54 -3.32
CA ILE A 88 21.25 8.71 -2.55
C ILE A 88 22.76 8.66 -2.40
N ILE A 89 23.35 7.50 -2.06
CA ILE A 89 24.81 7.33 -1.92
C ILE A 89 25.54 7.61 -3.23
N LEU A 90 24.94 7.19 -4.35
CA LEU A 90 25.50 7.41 -5.68
C LEU A 90 25.32 8.88 -6.15
N GLY A 91 24.71 9.76 -5.33
CA GLY A 91 24.46 11.16 -5.66
C GLY A 91 23.45 11.34 -6.81
N LEU A 92 22.56 10.39 -7.02
CA LEU A 92 21.60 10.42 -8.12
C LEU A 92 20.44 11.36 -7.79
N GLY A 93 19.89 12.03 -8.81
CA GLY A 93 18.74 12.91 -8.65
C GLY A 93 17.43 12.17 -8.33
N SER A 94 16.40 12.95 -7.93
CA SER A 94 15.10 12.44 -7.46
C SER A 94 14.46 11.41 -8.37
N TYR A 95 14.53 11.58 -9.69
CA TYR A 95 14.00 10.59 -10.64
C TYR A 95 14.65 9.21 -10.52
N PHE A 96 15.97 9.17 -10.36
CA PHE A 96 16.69 7.90 -10.19
C PHE A 96 16.40 7.26 -8.84
N ILE A 97 16.16 8.05 -7.79
CA ILE A 97 15.73 7.56 -6.48
C ILE A 97 14.37 6.86 -6.61
N MET A 98 13.41 7.48 -7.30
CA MET A 98 12.10 6.91 -7.56
C MET A 98 12.18 5.60 -8.36
N ILE A 99 12.96 5.59 -9.44
CA ILE A 99 13.18 4.40 -10.27
C ILE A 99 13.87 3.30 -9.46
N GLY A 100 14.89 3.64 -8.68
CA GLY A 100 15.59 2.71 -7.80
C GLY A 100 14.67 2.06 -6.78
N ALA A 101 13.84 2.86 -6.09
CA ALA A 101 12.84 2.35 -5.16
C ALA A 101 11.90 1.33 -5.83
N PHE A 102 11.37 1.68 -6.99
CA PHE A 102 10.45 0.82 -7.75
C PHE A 102 11.09 -0.48 -8.21
N ILE A 103 12.27 -0.39 -8.84
CA ILE A 103 12.99 -1.56 -9.36
C ILE A 103 13.37 -2.50 -8.22
N PHE A 104 13.94 -2.00 -7.13
CA PHE A 104 14.36 -2.84 -6.01
C PHE A 104 13.16 -3.48 -5.29
N ALA A 105 12.03 -2.80 -5.16
CA ALA A 105 10.80 -3.39 -4.63
C ALA A 105 10.32 -4.57 -5.48
N LEU A 106 10.27 -4.40 -6.82
CA LEU A 106 9.89 -5.46 -7.75
C LEU A 106 10.89 -6.61 -7.75
N LEU A 107 12.19 -6.32 -7.83
CA LEU A 107 13.25 -7.32 -7.80
C LEU A 107 13.17 -8.18 -6.54
N THR A 108 12.93 -7.57 -5.38
CA THR A 108 12.77 -8.30 -4.12
C THR A 108 11.58 -9.25 -4.19
N THR A 109 10.44 -8.80 -4.66
CA THR A 109 9.25 -9.66 -4.81
C THR A 109 9.47 -10.77 -5.83
N ILE A 110 10.08 -10.48 -6.99
CA ILE A 110 10.41 -11.48 -7.99
C ILE A 110 11.39 -12.52 -7.42
N LEU A 111 12.39 -12.08 -6.68
CA LEU A 111 13.35 -12.96 -6.01
C LEU A 111 12.66 -13.85 -4.97
N ALA A 112 11.75 -13.29 -4.16
CA ALA A 112 10.95 -14.04 -3.20
C ALA A 112 10.12 -15.13 -3.90
N LEU A 113 9.45 -14.78 -4.98
CA LEU A 113 8.66 -15.71 -5.81
C LEU A 113 9.54 -16.81 -6.43
N PHE A 114 10.71 -16.43 -6.96
CA PHE A 114 11.66 -17.38 -7.55
C PHE A 114 12.14 -18.40 -6.52
N ILE A 115 12.64 -17.94 -5.38
CA ILE A 115 13.11 -18.80 -4.29
C ILE A 115 11.98 -19.70 -3.79
N ALA A 116 10.79 -19.16 -3.55
CA ALA A 116 9.65 -19.92 -3.08
C ALA A 116 9.18 -20.96 -4.10
N LYS A 117 9.30 -20.68 -5.40
CA LYS A 117 9.00 -21.63 -6.47
C LYS A 117 9.98 -22.82 -6.47
N VAL A 118 11.27 -22.53 -6.31
CA VAL A 118 12.33 -23.57 -6.30
C VAL A 118 12.23 -24.43 -5.05
N VAL A 119 12.03 -23.82 -3.88
CA VAL A 119 12.04 -24.52 -2.59
C VAL A 119 10.74 -25.26 -2.30
N GLY A 120 9.58 -24.68 -2.62
CA GLY A 120 8.30 -25.21 -2.16
C GLY A 120 7.12 -25.04 -3.12
N ASN A 121 7.39 -24.89 -4.43
CA ASN A 121 6.36 -24.76 -5.46
C ASN A 121 5.27 -23.71 -5.16
N LEU A 122 5.69 -22.54 -4.68
CA LEU A 122 4.82 -21.42 -4.28
C LEU A 122 3.79 -21.81 -3.19
N ASN A 123 4.21 -22.62 -2.23
CA ASN A 123 3.43 -22.86 -1.02
C ASN A 123 3.38 -21.59 -0.18
N ASN A 124 2.20 -21.26 0.38
CA ASN A 124 2.00 -20.03 1.17
C ASN A 124 2.98 -19.92 2.36
N LEU A 125 3.25 -21.03 3.05
CA LEU A 125 4.19 -21.03 4.18
C LEU A 125 5.61 -20.71 3.71
N VAL A 126 6.05 -21.31 2.60
CA VAL A 126 7.37 -21.04 2.02
C VAL A 126 7.48 -19.61 1.53
N LEU A 127 6.44 -19.07 0.89
CA LEU A 127 6.39 -17.66 0.48
C LEU A 127 6.55 -16.70 1.67
N ILE A 128 5.85 -16.97 2.78
CA ILE A 128 5.95 -16.18 4.02
C ILE A 128 7.37 -16.24 4.58
N LEU A 129 7.93 -17.44 4.71
CA LEU A 129 9.28 -17.61 5.28
C LEU A 129 10.35 -16.93 4.41
N VAL A 130 10.30 -17.13 3.10
CA VAL A 130 11.24 -16.49 2.16
C VAL A 130 11.11 -14.98 2.22
N GLY A 131 9.89 -14.45 2.27
CA GLY A 131 9.64 -13.01 2.38
C GLY A 131 10.25 -12.42 3.67
N ILE A 132 10.02 -13.07 4.82
CA ILE A 132 10.61 -12.64 6.10
C ILE A 132 12.14 -12.68 6.03
N LEU A 133 12.73 -13.76 5.52
CA LEU A 133 14.18 -13.89 5.39
C LEU A 133 14.79 -12.81 4.49
N LEU A 134 14.18 -12.56 3.32
CA LEU A 134 14.63 -11.52 2.42
C LEU A 134 14.47 -10.12 3.03
N SER A 135 13.35 -9.83 3.66
CA SER A 135 13.13 -8.55 4.36
C SER A 135 14.19 -8.32 5.43
N THR A 136 14.47 -9.34 6.25
CA THR A 136 15.49 -9.26 7.32
C THR A 136 16.87 -9.03 6.75
N LEU A 137 17.23 -9.74 5.66
CA LEU A 137 18.51 -9.58 4.99
C LEU A 137 18.67 -8.17 4.40
N LEU A 138 17.63 -7.67 3.71
CA LEU A 138 17.66 -6.34 3.09
C LEU A 138 17.75 -5.23 4.15
N VAL A 139 17.03 -5.37 5.27
CA VAL A 139 17.13 -4.43 6.39
C VAL A 139 18.52 -4.48 7.02
N ALA A 140 19.14 -5.65 7.16
CA ALA A 140 20.51 -5.75 7.65
C ALA A 140 21.51 -5.07 6.71
N ILE A 141 21.37 -5.26 5.39
CA ILE A 141 22.18 -4.57 4.38
C ILE A 141 21.96 -3.05 4.47
N LEU A 142 20.71 -2.60 4.57
CA LEU A 142 20.37 -1.19 4.70
C LEU A 142 21.02 -0.57 5.94
N ASN A 143 20.96 -1.25 7.08
CA ASN A 143 21.60 -0.77 8.31
C ASN A 143 23.14 -0.74 8.19
N LEU A 144 23.76 -1.74 7.55
CA LEU A 144 25.19 -1.75 7.27
C LEU A 144 25.58 -0.58 6.38
N VAL A 145 24.85 -0.36 5.31
CA VAL A 145 25.07 0.76 4.38
C VAL A 145 24.95 2.08 5.11
N ASN A 146 23.89 2.26 5.91
CA ASN A 146 23.69 3.47 6.71
C ASN A 146 24.82 3.71 7.73
N TYR A 147 25.38 2.64 8.31
CA TYR A 147 26.52 2.73 9.23
C TYR A 147 27.81 3.17 8.55
N LEU A 148 28.02 2.78 7.29
CA LEU A 148 29.22 3.09 6.51
C LEU A 148 29.19 4.48 5.87
N ILE A 149 28.05 5.19 5.82
CA ILE A 149 27.93 6.52 5.24
C ILE A 149 28.53 7.56 6.21
N PRO A 150 29.57 8.32 5.79
CA PRO A 150 30.17 9.34 6.65
C PRO A 150 29.29 10.58 6.85
N ASP A 151 28.51 10.94 5.82
CA ASP A 151 27.69 12.15 5.82
C ASP A 151 26.30 11.86 6.41
N LYS A 152 26.09 12.32 7.64
CA LYS A 152 24.81 12.18 8.36
C LYS A 152 23.70 13.06 7.80
N SER A 153 24.01 14.09 7.01
CA SER A 153 22.98 14.97 6.44
C SER A 153 22.11 14.25 5.40
N SER A 154 22.71 13.37 4.60
CA SER A 154 22.00 12.52 3.64
C SER A 154 21.03 11.53 4.30
N MET A 155 21.29 11.16 5.56
CA MET A 155 20.43 10.23 6.31
C MET A 155 19.09 10.86 6.71
N ILE A 156 19.02 12.16 6.89
CA ILE A 156 17.76 12.84 7.25
C ILE A 156 16.70 12.60 6.17
N GLY A 157 17.07 12.71 4.89
CA GLY A 157 16.17 12.42 3.78
C GLY A 157 15.69 10.97 3.76
N VAL A 158 16.57 10.02 4.08
CA VAL A 158 16.22 8.59 4.19
C VAL A 158 15.21 8.37 5.31
N TYR A 159 15.40 8.96 6.48
CA TYR A 159 14.45 8.82 7.61
C TYR A 159 13.08 9.40 7.27
N PHE A 160 13.01 10.57 6.65
CA PHE A 160 11.74 11.14 6.19
C PHE A 160 11.04 10.24 5.18
N PHE A 161 11.79 9.66 4.23
CA PHE A 161 11.23 8.70 3.29
C PHE A 161 10.68 7.45 4.00
N LEU A 162 11.42 6.91 4.96
CA LEU A 162 10.99 5.72 5.72
C LEU A 162 9.74 6.00 6.58
N MET A 163 9.55 7.25 7.03
CA MET A 163 8.38 7.64 7.82
C MET A 163 7.13 7.90 6.98
N GLY A 164 7.29 8.05 5.66
CA GLY A 164 6.22 8.41 4.73
C GLY A 164 5.75 9.86 4.86
N SER A 165 5.58 10.54 3.72
CA SER A 165 5.14 11.93 3.66
C SER A 165 4.39 12.22 2.36
N PHE A 166 3.46 13.17 2.41
CA PHE A 166 2.74 13.66 1.23
C PHE A 166 3.23 15.03 0.73
N ASN A 167 4.31 15.56 1.29
CA ASN A 167 4.81 16.91 0.95
C ASN A 167 5.34 17.03 -0.49
N ALA A 168 5.73 15.90 -1.11
CA ALA A 168 6.20 15.84 -2.49
C ALA A 168 5.08 15.53 -3.51
N LEU A 169 3.81 15.58 -3.09
CA LEU A 169 2.68 15.30 -3.98
C LEU A 169 2.30 16.54 -4.79
N ASP A 170 2.90 16.67 -5.95
CA ASP A 170 2.61 17.63 -7.00
C ASP A 170 1.95 16.97 -8.24
N PHE A 171 1.81 17.70 -9.33
CA PHE A 171 1.26 17.15 -10.57
C PHE A 171 2.15 16.08 -11.20
N ASP A 172 3.48 16.17 -11.06
CA ASP A 172 4.41 15.17 -11.59
C ASP A 172 4.27 13.85 -10.81
N ALA A 173 4.20 13.93 -9.49
CA ALA A 173 3.93 12.80 -8.62
C ALA A 173 2.55 12.17 -8.91
N LEU A 174 1.53 13.00 -9.16
CA LEU A 174 0.21 12.50 -9.56
C LEU A 174 0.27 11.76 -10.90
N MET A 175 1.03 12.25 -11.87
CA MET A 175 1.24 11.57 -13.15
C MET A 175 1.88 10.19 -12.96
N ILE A 176 2.89 10.07 -12.09
CA ILE A 176 3.51 8.78 -11.74
C ILE A 176 2.48 7.83 -11.12
N LEU A 177 1.64 8.32 -10.20
CA LEU A 177 0.58 7.51 -9.60
C LEU A 177 -0.43 7.01 -10.63
N THR A 178 -0.74 7.78 -11.70
CA THR A 178 -1.66 7.31 -12.74
C THR A 178 -1.15 6.05 -13.45
N LEU A 179 0.17 5.79 -13.47
CA LEU A 179 0.73 4.55 -13.99
C LEU A 179 0.25 3.31 -13.20
N GLY A 180 -0.10 3.49 -11.91
CA GLY A 180 -0.69 2.42 -11.11
C GLY A 180 -2.05 1.95 -11.62
N LEU A 181 -2.78 2.78 -12.39
CA LEU A 181 -4.04 2.39 -13.02
C LEU A 181 -3.82 1.27 -14.05
N ILE A 182 -2.63 1.19 -14.67
CA ILE A 182 -2.25 0.10 -15.58
C ILE A 182 -2.28 -1.25 -14.84
N ALA A 183 -1.94 -1.28 -13.55
CA ALA A 183 -2.00 -2.50 -12.74
C ALA A 183 -3.41 -2.76 -12.17
N ILE A 184 -4.19 -1.72 -11.87
CA ILE A 184 -5.54 -1.88 -11.31
C ILE A 184 -6.52 -2.50 -12.31
N ILE A 185 -6.38 -2.17 -13.60
CA ILE A 185 -7.26 -2.70 -14.66
C ILE A 185 -7.18 -4.23 -14.74
N PRO A 186 -6.00 -4.86 -14.96
CA PRO A 186 -5.90 -6.32 -14.98
C PRO A 186 -6.31 -6.96 -13.65
N ILE A 187 -6.02 -6.34 -12.50
CA ILE A 187 -6.48 -6.83 -11.20
C ILE A 187 -8.01 -6.92 -11.16
N PHE A 188 -8.70 -5.89 -11.64
CA PHE A 188 -10.15 -5.88 -11.68
C PHE A 188 -10.70 -6.94 -12.63
N LEU A 189 -10.08 -7.15 -13.79
CA LEU A 189 -10.46 -8.18 -14.77
C LEU A 189 -10.27 -9.60 -14.23
N ILE A 190 -9.21 -9.86 -13.45
CA ILE A 190 -8.95 -11.18 -12.86
C ILE A 190 -9.63 -11.36 -11.50
N SER A 191 -10.34 -10.37 -10.98
CA SER A 191 -10.97 -10.38 -9.64
C SER A 191 -11.89 -11.58 -9.39
N SER A 192 -12.64 -12.01 -10.40
CA SER A 192 -13.49 -13.20 -10.31
C SER A 192 -12.71 -14.51 -10.12
N ARG A 193 -11.45 -14.55 -10.60
CA ARG A 193 -10.57 -15.71 -10.40
C ARG A 193 -9.99 -15.76 -8.99
N LEU A 194 -9.94 -14.64 -8.27
CA LEU A 194 -9.58 -14.63 -6.85
C LEU A 194 -10.59 -15.39 -5.99
N ASP A 195 -11.87 -15.39 -6.39
CA ASP A 195 -12.90 -16.17 -5.70
C ASP A 195 -12.65 -17.70 -5.82
N LEU A 196 -12.00 -18.17 -6.89
CA LEU A 196 -11.64 -19.57 -7.09
C LEU A 196 -10.58 -20.05 -6.08
N LEU A 197 -9.72 -19.14 -5.60
CA LEU A 197 -8.70 -19.48 -4.61
C LEU A 197 -9.29 -19.94 -3.26
N ALA A 198 -10.61 -19.84 -3.05
CA ALA A 198 -11.27 -20.43 -1.89
C ALA A 198 -11.21 -21.98 -1.93
N ALA A 199 -11.14 -22.58 -3.12
CA ALA A 199 -11.01 -24.03 -3.29
C ALA A 199 -9.57 -24.52 -3.01
N PRO A 200 -9.36 -25.78 -2.59
CA PRO A 200 -8.03 -26.38 -2.44
C PRO A 200 -7.23 -26.29 -3.74
N LYS A 201 -5.90 -26.07 -3.62
CA LYS A 201 -5.00 -25.91 -4.75
C LYS A 201 -5.02 -27.14 -5.69
N GLU A 202 -5.10 -28.33 -5.11
CA GLU A 202 -5.13 -29.61 -5.82
C GLU A 202 -6.35 -29.70 -6.74
N VAL A 203 -7.52 -29.28 -6.25
CA VAL A 203 -8.78 -29.26 -7.01
C VAL A 203 -8.69 -28.30 -8.20
N LEU A 204 -8.10 -27.13 -8.00
CA LEU A 204 -7.92 -26.16 -9.08
C LEU A 204 -6.98 -26.68 -10.17
N ILE A 205 -5.90 -27.37 -9.78
CA ILE A 205 -4.93 -27.95 -10.71
C ILE A 205 -5.60 -29.07 -11.55
N THR A 206 -6.40 -29.93 -10.94
CA THR A 206 -7.12 -30.99 -11.68
C THR A 206 -8.14 -30.45 -12.68
N GLN A 207 -8.64 -29.23 -12.43
CA GLN A 207 -9.50 -28.48 -13.36
C GLN A 207 -8.72 -27.72 -14.45
N GLY A 208 -7.39 -27.88 -14.53
CA GLY A 208 -6.54 -27.21 -15.50
C GLY A 208 -6.20 -25.75 -15.19
N PHE A 209 -6.52 -25.27 -13.98
CA PHE A 209 -6.20 -23.90 -13.59
C PHE A 209 -4.70 -23.78 -13.22
N LYS A 210 -4.00 -22.86 -13.87
CA LYS A 210 -2.56 -22.60 -13.65
C LYS A 210 -2.36 -21.77 -12.37
N VAL A 211 -2.57 -22.40 -11.21
CA VAL A 211 -2.57 -21.72 -9.89
C VAL A 211 -1.29 -20.94 -9.61
N ASN A 212 -0.12 -21.54 -9.87
CA ASN A 212 1.18 -20.90 -9.57
C ASN A 212 1.42 -19.65 -10.41
N GLU A 213 1.08 -19.70 -11.69
CA GLU A 213 1.22 -18.57 -12.61
C GLU A 213 0.26 -17.44 -12.21
N PHE A 214 -0.96 -17.80 -11.81
CA PHE A 214 -1.96 -16.86 -11.34
C PHE A 214 -1.53 -16.19 -10.03
N ILE A 215 -1.00 -16.93 -9.06
CA ILE A 215 -0.45 -16.40 -7.81
C ILE A 215 0.70 -15.44 -8.11
N ALA A 216 1.68 -15.84 -8.92
CA ALA A 216 2.83 -15.01 -9.25
C ALA A 216 2.42 -13.70 -9.95
N LEU A 217 1.57 -13.79 -10.98
CA LEU A 217 1.06 -12.60 -11.70
C LEU A 217 0.34 -11.64 -10.75
N THR A 218 -0.54 -12.18 -9.92
CA THR A 218 -1.38 -11.36 -9.03
C THR A 218 -0.55 -10.70 -7.93
N LEU A 219 0.46 -11.38 -7.38
CA LEU A 219 1.40 -10.80 -6.42
C LEU A 219 2.26 -9.71 -7.04
N ILE A 220 2.74 -9.90 -8.28
CA ILE A 220 3.50 -8.88 -9.02
C ILE A 220 2.63 -7.63 -9.23
N LEU A 221 1.39 -7.79 -9.68
CA LEU A 221 0.46 -6.68 -9.87
C LEU A 221 0.19 -5.93 -8.55
N GLY A 222 -0.01 -6.66 -7.46
CA GLY A 222 -0.15 -6.08 -6.12
C GLY A 222 1.10 -5.35 -5.66
N THR A 223 2.30 -5.88 -5.94
CA THR A 223 3.58 -5.21 -5.66
C THR A 223 3.73 -3.94 -6.48
N ILE A 224 3.36 -3.94 -7.77
CA ILE A 224 3.40 -2.73 -8.60
C ILE A 224 2.58 -1.61 -7.95
N LEU A 225 1.36 -1.91 -7.48
CA LEU A 225 0.53 -0.92 -6.80
C LEU A 225 1.20 -0.38 -5.53
N SER A 226 1.70 -1.26 -4.66
CA SER A 226 2.37 -0.82 -3.43
C SER A 226 3.69 -0.10 -3.71
N SER A 227 4.47 -0.53 -4.70
CA SER A 227 5.76 0.11 -5.03
C SER A 227 5.60 1.51 -5.58
N ILE A 228 4.59 1.75 -6.44
CA ILE A 228 4.29 3.09 -6.95
C ILE A 228 3.94 4.05 -5.80
N THR A 229 3.21 3.56 -4.79
CA THR A 229 2.90 4.39 -3.62
C THR A 229 4.15 4.70 -2.80
N VAL A 230 5.04 3.71 -2.61
CA VAL A 230 6.30 3.91 -1.88
C VAL A 230 7.21 4.90 -2.60
N VAL A 231 7.27 4.86 -3.92
CA VAL A 231 8.07 5.79 -4.75
C VAL A 231 7.71 7.24 -4.49
N VAL A 232 6.42 7.53 -4.36
CA VAL A 232 5.90 8.91 -4.27
C VAL A 232 5.76 9.39 -2.83
N ALA A 233 5.31 8.52 -1.94
CA ALA A 233 4.93 8.90 -0.58
C ALA A 233 5.76 8.21 0.52
N GLY A 234 6.75 7.39 0.15
CA GLY A 234 7.50 6.59 1.13
C GLY A 234 6.66 5.44 1.71
N ILE A 235 7.11 4.90 2.84
CA ILE A 235 6.48 3.72 3.45
C ILE A 235 5.24 4.13 4.26
N ILE A 236 4.07 3.66 3.84
CA ILE A 236 2.81 3.86 4.55
C ILE A 236 2.27 2.49 4.98
N GLY A 237 2.33 2.24 6.27
CA GLY A 237 1.84 0.99 6.86
C GLY A 237 0.33 1.02 7.15
N TRP A 238 -0.18 -0.15 7.58
CA TRP A 238 -1.53 -0.37 8.12
C TRP A 238 -2.70 -0.30 7.14
N VAL A 239 -2.68 0.60 6.15
CA VAL A 239 -3.79 0.76 5.18
C VAL A 239 -4.09 -0.54 4.46
N SER A 240 -3.05 -1.17 3.90
CA SER A 240 -3.13 -2.45 3.17
C SER A 240 -3.61 -3.62 4.06
N LEU A 241 -3.42 -3.50 5.36
CA LEU A 241 -3.80 -4.54 6.32
C LEU A 241 -5.20 -4.30 6.88
N VAL A 242 -5.51 -3.08 7.29
CA VAL A 242 -6.74 -2.73 8.02
C VAL A 242 -7.93 -2.63 7.08
N ILE A 243 -7.82 -1.89 5.99
CA ILE A 243 -8.95 -1.54 5.13
C ILE A 243 -9.64 -2.76 4.51
N PRO A 244 -8.93 -3.73 3.89
CA PRO A 244 -9.60 -4.91 3.34
C PRO A 244 -10.34 -5.73 4.40
N ASN A 245 -9.80 -5.77 5.63
CA ASN A 245 -10.43 -6.51 6.72
C ASN A 245 -11.71 -5.84 7.20
N ILE A 246 -11.75 -4.50 7.29
CA ILE A 246 -12.98 -3.74 7.57
C ILE A 246 -14.04 -4.06 6.51
N ILE A 247 -13.67 -4.01 5.23
CA ILE A 247 -14.63 -4.27 4.14
C ILE A 247 -15.15 -5.71 4.19
N ARG A 248 -14.30 -6.71 4.48
CA ARG A 248 -14.75 -8.11 4.62
C ARG A 248 -15.69 -8.31 5.81
N LEU A 249 -15.50 -7.58 6.91
CA LEU A 249 -16.42 -7.61 8.05
C LEU A 249 -17.78 -6.98 7.72
N LEU A 250 -17.77 -5.90 6.96
CA LEU A 250 -18.99 -5.18 6.59
C LEU A 250 -19.77 -5.86 5.47
N PHE A 251 -19.06 -6.50 4.52
CA PHE A 251 -19.63 -7.06 3.30
C PHE A 251 -19.16 -8.49 3.04
N LYS A 252 -20.13 -9.39 2.86
CA LYS A 252 -19.89 -10.77 2.39
C LYS A 252 -20.15 -10.83 0.88
N VAL A 253 -19.26 -10.25 0.08
CA VAL A 253 -19.42 -10.13 -1.38
C VAL A 253 -18.18 -10.67 -2.11
N LYS A 254 -18.30 -10.85 -3.44
CA LYS A 254 -17.21 -11.32 -4.31
C LYS A 254 -16.06 -10.30 -4.36
N HIS A 255 -14.84 -10.77 -4.68
CA HIS A 255 -13.62 -9.95 -4.73
C HIS A 255 -13.76 -8.73 -5.64
N LYS A 256 -14.53 -8.81 -6.74
CA LYS A 256 -14.82 -7.68 -7.62
C LYS A 256 -15.36 -6.45 -6.86
N TYR A 257 -16.30 -6.67 -5.95
CA TYR A 257 -16.88 -5.58 -5.13
C TYR A 257 -15.97 -5.22 -3.95
N LEU A 258 -15.26 -6.22 -3.39
CA LEU A 258 -14.30 -5.95 -2.32
C LEU A 258 -13.17 -5.03 -2.79
N ILE A 259 -12.66 -5.19 -4.03
CA ILE A 259 -11.63 -4.33 -4.62
C ILE A 259 -12.12 -2.89 -4.69
N LEU A 260 -13.31 -2.65 -5.25
CA LEU A 260 -13.87 -1.30 -5.37
C LEU A 260 -14.09 -0.64 -4.01
N LEU A 261 -14.74 -1.36 -3.09
CA LEU A 261 -15.06 -0.82 -1.76
C LEU A 261 -13.79 -0.59 -0.93
N SER A 262 -12.81 -1.49 -1.03
CA SER A 262 -11.51 -1.31 -0.35
C SER A 262 -10.76 -0.11 -0.90
N GLY A 263 -10.77 0.10 -2.22
CA GLY A 263 -10.17 1.28 -2.84
C GLY A 263 -10.79 2.57 -2.30
N ILE A 264 -12.12 2.69 -2.33
CA ILE A 264 -12.83 3.89 -1.85
C ILE A 264 -12.59 4.12 -0.35
N LEU A 265 -12.67 3.08 0.48
CA LEU A 265 -12.45 3.23 1.91
C LEU A 265 -10.98 3.54 2.24
N GLY A 266 -10.03 2.96 1.48
CA GLY A 266 -8.60 3.26 1.61
C GLY A 266 -8.27 4.71 1.27
N SER A 267 -8.87 5.23 0.19
CA SER A 267 -8.80 6.64 -0.17
C SER A 267 -9.35 7.53 0.96
N SER A 268 -10.53 7.21 1.47
CA SER A 268 -11.16 7.97 2.56
C SER A 268 -10.30 8.00 3.82
N PHE A 269 -9.74 6.85 4.18
CA PHE A 269 -8.89 6.72 5.36
C PHE A 269 -7.63 7.59 5.26
N LEU A 270 -6.92 7.54 4.13
CA LEU A 270 -5.70 8.35 3.97
C LEU A 270 -6.00 9.85 3.84
N LEU A 271 -7.09 10.24 3.18
CA LEU A 271 -7.50 11.64 3.14
C LEU A 271 -7.79 12.20 4.55
N LEU A 272 -8.48 11.43 5.39
CA LEU A 272 -8.72 11.82 6.78
C LEU A 272 -7.42 11.83 7.60
N ALA A 273 -6.53 10.85 7.40
CA ALA A 273 -5.24 10.79 8.07
C ALA A 273 -4.36 11.99 7.70
N ASP A 274 -4.33 12.41 6.44
CA ASP A 274 -3.60 13.61 5.99
C ASP A 274 -4.22 14.90 6.56
N THR A 275 -5.55 14.99 6.58
CA THR A 275 -6.24 16.12 7.21
C THR A 275 -5.88 16.24 8.70
N LEU A 276 -5.77 15.12 9.41
CA LEU A 276 -5.31 15.11 10.80
C LEU A 276 -3.83 15.50 10.91
N SER A 277 -2.96 14.97 10.02
CA SER A 277 -1.52 15.28 9.98
C SER A 277 -1.24 16.77 9.90
N LYS A 278 -1.99 17.48 9.07
CA LYS A 278 -1.86 18.93 8.85
C LYS A 278 -2.35 19.79 10.02
N ASN A 279 -3.24 19.28 10.86
CA ASN A 279 -3.94 20.07 11.88
C ASN A 279 -3.51 19.80 13.32
N ILE A 280 -2.76 18.73 13.59
CA ILE A 280 -2.34 18.37 14.97
C ILE A 280 -1.12 19.19 15.40
N SER A 281 -0.23 19.57 14.50
CA SER A 281 1.02 20.25 14.81
C SER A 281 1.33 21.32 13.78
N TYR A 282 2.15 22.33 14.17
CA TYR A 282 2.71 23.33 13.27
C TYR A 282 3.65 22.75 12.19
N VAL A 283 4.16 21.56 12.40
CA VAL A 283 4.93 20.80 11.42
C VAL A 283 4.10 19.59 11.03
N GLU A 284 3.93 19.32 9.73
CA GLU A 284 3.21 18.15 9.24
C GLU A 284 3.81 16.86 9.81
N LEU A 285 2.99 16.07 10.49
CA LEU A 285 3.43 14.79 11.04
C LEU A 285 3.63 13.76 9.93
N PRO A 286 4.65 12.90 10.01
CA PRO A 286 4.81 11.82 9.05
C PRO A 286 3.56 10.93 9.00
N ILE A 287 3.07 10.64 7.79
CA ILE A 287 1.81 9.93 7.61
C ILE A 287 1.86 8.49 8.14
N GLY A 288 3.03 7.85 8.07
CA GLY A 288 3.23 6.51 8.63
C GLY A 288 3.01 6.45 10.14
N VAL A 289 3.33 7.54 10.86
CA VAL A 289 3.07 7.65 12.31
C VAL A 289 1.57 7.71 12.57
N ILE A 290 0.85 8.57 11.84
CA ILE A 290 -0.61 8.73 12.00
C ILE A 290 -1.34 7.44 11.64
N THR A 291 -1.00 6.82 10.50
CA THR A 291 -1.61 5.55 10.11
C THR A 291 -1.29 4.43 11.08
N GLY A 292 -0.10 4.44 11.72
CA GLY A 292 0.28 3.51 12.76
C GLY A 292 -0.52 3.68 14.04
N LEU A 293 -0.65 4.93 14.51
CA LEU A 293 -1.41 5.25 15.74
C LEU A 293 -2.90 4.92 15.61
N ILE A 294 -3.50 5.11 14.43
CA ILE A 294 -4.90 4.79 14.19
C ILE A 294 -5.06 3.32 13.81
N GLY A 295 -4.20 2.80 12.93
CA GLY A 295 -4.34 1.47 12.33
C GLY A 295 -4.15 0.34 13.34
N SER A 296 -3.18 0.45 14.26
CA SER A 296 -2.92 -0.63 15.22
C SER A 296 -4.07 -0.88 16.20
N PRO A 297 -4.68 0.12 16.86
CA PRO A 297 -5.85 -0.11 17.72
C PRO A 297 -7.07 -0.61 16.94
N VAL A 298 -7.31 -0.05 15.74
CA VAL A 298 -8.40 -0.49 14.87
C VAL A 298 -8.22 -1.95 14.47
N PHE A 299 -6.98 -2.36 14.17
CA PHE A 299 -6.70 -3.74 13.81
C PHE A 299 -6.90 -4.72 14.99
N ILE A 300 -6.53 -4.35 16.20
CA ILE A 300 -6.82 -5.13 17.41
C ILE A 300 -8.33 -5.33 17.58
N ALA A 301 -9.11 -4.27 17.39
CA ALA A 301 -10.56 -4.34 17.46
C ALA A 301 -11.14 -5.28 16.39
N ILE A 302 -10.62 -5.22 15.15
CA ILE A 302 -11.00 -6.10 14.04
C ILE A 302 -10.71 -7.56 14.42
N MET A 303 -9.52 -7.86 14.93
CA MET A 303 -9.12 -9.21 15.34
C MET A 303 -10.03 -9.76 16.44
N TYR A 304 -10.35 -8.93 17.42
CA TYR A 304 -11.30 -9.31 18.47
C TYR A 304 -12.67 -9.70 17.90
N LEU A 305 -13.20 -8.89 16.98
CA LEU A 305 -14.47 -9.18 16.31
C LEU A 305 -14.43 -10.46 15.48
N PHE A 306 -13.32 -10.72 14.76
CA PHE A 306 -13.14 -11.97 14.01
C PHE A 306 -13.15 -13.21 14.89
N LEU A 307 -12.47 -13.17 16.02
CA LEU A 307 -12.39 -14.30 16.95
C LEU A 307 -13.75 -14.58 17.60
N HIS A 308 -14.49 -13.54 17.98
CA HIS A 308 -15.83 -13.68 18.60
C HIS A 308 -16.91 -14.09 17.60
N SER A 309 -16.79 -13.72 16.34
CA SER A 309 -17.77 -14.13 15.31
C SER A 309 -17.64 -15.59 14.88
N ARG A 310 -16.50 -16.24 15.13
CA ARG A 310 -16.29 -17.69 14.87
C ARG A 310 -16.82 -18.59 15.99
N ASN A 311 -17.03 -18.04 17.17
CA ASN A 311 -17.53 -18.80 18.34
C ASN A 311 -19.05 -18.75 18.49
N LYS A 312 -19.74 -18.10 17.56
CA LYS A 312 -21.20 -18.10 17.40
C LYS A 312 -21.58 -18.84 16.09
#